data_777f1f3c0cff7e53ee01a6fc57ebfbe5
#
_entry.id   777f1f3c0cff7e53ee01a6fc57ebfbe5
#
_cell.length_a   1.000
_cell.length_b   1.000
_cell.length_c   1.000
_cell.angle_alpha   90.00
_cell.angle_beta   90.00
_cell.angle_gamma   90.00
#
_symmetry.space_group_name_H-M   'P 1'
#
loop_
_entity.id
_entity.type
_entity.pdbx_description
1 polymer ?
#
loop_
_entity_poly.entity_id
_entity_poly.type
_entity_poly.pdbx_seq_one_letter_code
_entity_poly.pdbx_strand_id
1 'polypeptide(L)'
;GAMMTTSGQAASLLSVLNIAKAGDHILCTAGVYGGTVNLFGVTLKRFGIDCTFVSPDATAEELEAAVRPNTRLVFSETLTNPTLVVCDIEKYANFAHKHNIPLIVDNTFATPMLCRPFEFGADIVTHSTTKYMDGHAVVVGGVIVDGGKFDWTNGNFPEFTEPDPTYHGTVYA
;
A
#
# COMPACT_ATOMS: atom_id res chain seq x y z
N GLY A 1 13.17 6.51 -0.85
CA GLY A 1 12.99 7.20 -2.14
C GLY A 1 11.60 7.79 -2.29
N ALA A 2 11.42 8.68 -3.30
CA ALA A 2 10.11 9.24 -3.59
C ALA A 2 9.92 9.42 -5.10
N MET A 3 8.70 9.14 -5.59
CA MET A 3 8.34 9.26 -7.00
C MET A 3 6.99 9.97 -7.13
N MET A 4 6.96 11.04 -7.93
CA MET A 4 5.72 11.74 -8.27
C MET A 4 4.91 10.94 -9.28
N THR A 5 3.60 10.98 -9.14
CA THR A 5 2.63 10.33 -10.04
C THR A 5 1.56 11.32 -10.49
N THR A 6 0.79 10.96 -11.51
CA THR A 6 -0.25 11.82 -12.08
C THR A 6 -1.47 12.02 -11.18
N SER A 7 -1.66 11.18 -10.18
CA SER A 7 -2.76 11.27 -9.20
C SER A 7 -2.50 10.35 -8.01
N GLY A 8 -3.24 10.53 -6.91
CA GLY A 8 -3.24 9.59 -5.79
C GLY A 8 -3.67 8.18 -6.21
N GLN A 9 -4.64 8.08 -7.11
CA GLN A 9 -5.06 6.78 -7.66
C GLN A 9 -3.95 6.09 -8.45
N ALA A 10 -3.14 6.86 -9.21
CA ALA A 10 -1.95 6.33 -9.88
C ALA A 10 -0.88 5.91 -8.87
N ALA A 11 -0.71 6.66 -7.77
CA ALA A 11 0.20 6.27 -6.70
C ALA A 11 -0.18 4.92 -6.09
N SER A 12 -1.46 4.73 -5.72
CA SER A 12 -1.96 3.47 -5.17
C SER A 12 -1.84 2.31 -6.18
N LEU A 13 -2.18 2.55 -7.46
CA LEU A 13 -2.07 1.54 -8.51
C LEU A 13 -0.62 1.10 -8.72
N LEU A 14 0.29 2.05 -8.91
CA LEU A 14 1.69 1.76 -9.24
C LEU A 14 2.43 1.11 -8.06
N SER A 15 2.15 1.54 -6.81
CA SER A 15 2.74 0.90 -5.63
C SER A 15 2.34 -0.58 -5.52
N VAL A 16 1.07 -0.91 -5.82
CA VAL A 16 0.60 -2.30 -5.81
C VAL A 16 1.17 -3.10 -6.98
N LEU A 17 1.11 -2.58 -8.22
CA LEU A 17 1.58 -3.30 -9.41
C LEU A 17 3.10 -3.53 -9.42
N ASN A 18 3.86 -2.73 -8.69
CA ASN A 18 5.30 -2.96 -8.53
C ASN A 18 5.62 -4.16 -7.63
N ILE A 19 4.67 -4.60 -6.78
CA ILE A 19 4.87 -5.64 -5.76
C ILE A 19 4.05 -6.89 -6.07
N ALA A 20 2.86 -6.73 -6.63
CA ALA A 20 1.91 -7.80 -6.88
C ALA A 20 1.64 -7.98 -8.38
N LYS A 21 1.49 -9.21 -8.80
CA LYS A 21 1.24 -9.64 -10.19
C LYS A 21 0.01 -10.56 -10.28
N ALA A 22 -0.37 -10.96 -11.48
CA ALA A 22 -1.46 -11.91 -11.68
C ALA A 22 -1.24 -13.20 -10.88
N GLY A 23 -2.26 -13.63 -10.15
CA GLY A 23 -2.22 -14.75 -9.23
C GLY A 23 -1.92 -14.37 -7.79
N ASP A 24 -1.55 -13.12 -7.52
CA ASP A 24 -1.28 -12.62 -6.17
C ASP A 24 -2.55 -12.12 -5.47
N HIS A 25 -2.42 -11.94 -4.16
CA HIS A 25 -3.45 -11.44 -3.29
C HIS A 25 -2.94 -10.26 -2.47
N ILE A 26 -3.83 -9.30 -2.17
CA ILE A 26 -3.55 -8.18 -1.27
C ILE A 26 -4.61 -8.11 -0.16
N LEU A 27 -4.20 -7.67 1.02
CA LEU A 27 -5.11 -7.31 2.10
C LEU A 27 -5.29 -5.79 2.13
N CYS A 28 -6.54 -5.33 2.28
CA CYS A 28 -6.85 -3.91 2.40
C CYS A 28 -7.81 -3.69 3.56
N THR A 29 -7.61 -2.64 4.35
CA THR A 29 -8.60 -2.24 5.36
C THR A 29 -9.86 -1.73 4.67
N ALA A 30 -11.03 -2.13 5.16
CA ALA A 30 -12.30 -1.60 4.69
C ALA A 30 -12.47 -0.13 5.08
N GLY A 31 -13.33 0.59 4.36
CA GLY A 31 -13.59 2.00 4.62
C GLY A 31 -12.57 2.96 4.00
N VAL A 32 -11.59 2.46 3.24
CA VAL A 32 -10.71 3.31 2.42
C VAL A 32 -11.50 4.05 1.34
N TYR A 33 -10.90 5.07 0.76
CA TYR A 33 -11.51 5.87 -0.31
C TYR A 33 -12.20 5.01 -1.37
N GLY A 34 -13.42 5.38 -1.77
CA GLY A 34 -14.24 4.59 -2.71
C GLY A 34 -13.55 4.29 -4.04
N GLY A 35 -12.66 5.19 -4.51
CA GLY A 35 -11.81 4.93 -5.68
C GLY A 35 -10.82 3.80 -5.45
N THR A 36 -10.25 3.69 -4.25
CA THR A 36 -9.34 2.60 -3.84
C THR A 36 -10.12 1.29 -3.72
N VAL A 37 -11.32 1.31 -3.14
CA VAL A 37 -12.20 0.13 -3.09
C VAL A 37 -12.48 -0.40 -4.49
N ASN A 38 -12.84 0.48 -5.43
CA ASN A 38 -13.10 0.10 -6.82
C ASN A 38 -11.83 -0.37 -7.54
N LEU A 39 -10.70 0.30 -7.31
CA LEU A 39 -9.41 -0.09 -7.87
C LEU A 39 -9.04 -1.52 -7.47
N PHE A 40 -9.08 -1.83 -6.18
CA PHE A 40 -8.63 -3.12 -5.65
C PHE A 40 -9.68 -4.22 -5.83
N GLY A 41 -10.94 -3.93 -5.58
CA GLY A 41 -12.02 -4.92 -5.65
C GLY A 41 -12.50 -5.24 -7.06
N VAL A 42 -12.32 -4.32 -8.02
CA VAL A 42 -12.83 -4.48 -9.39
C VAL A 42 -11.72 -4.42 -10.42
N THR A 43 -10.93 -3.36 -10.44
CA THR A 43 -9.94 -3.13 -11.51
C THR A 43 -8.79 -4.13 -11.42
N LEU A 44 -8.13 -4.26 -10.26
CA LEU A 44 -7.02 -5.20 -10.08
C LEU A 44 -7.45 -6.66 -10.26
N LYS A 45 -8.69 -6.98 -9.91
CA LYS A 45 -9.23 -8.32 -10.16
C LYS A 45 -9.23 -8.71 -11.65
N ARG A 46 -9.43 -7.72 -12.55
CA ARG A 46 -9.32 -7.95 -14.00
C ARG A 46 -7.89 -8.22 -14.45
N PHE A 47 -6.91 -7.79 -13.67
CA PHE A 47 -5.48 -8.10 -13.88
C PHE A 47 -5.03 -9.35 -13.13
N GLY A 48 -5.97 -10.09 -12.52
CA GLY A 48 -5.70 -11.34 -11.82
C GLY A 48 -5.13 -11.15 -10.41
N ILE A 49 -5.24 -9.96 -9.82
CA ILE A 49 -4.84 -9.70 -8.43
C ILE A 49 -6.10 -9.64 -7.58
N ASP A 50 -6.20 -10.53 -6.60
CA ASP A 50 -7.32 -10.58 -5.66
C ASP A 50 -7.09 -9.63 -4.47
N CYS A 51 -8.19 -9.09 -3.93
CA CYS A 51 -8.16 -8.28 -2.72
C CYS A 51 -9.19 -8.79 -1.71
N THR A 52 -8.76 -8.95 -0.45
CA THR A 52 -9.67 -9.14 0.69
C THR A 52 -9.71 -7.85 1.51
N PHE A 53 -10.92 -7.35 1.75
CA PHE A 53 -11.15 -6.21 2.64
C PHE A 53 -11.43 -6.72 4.05
N VAL A 54 -10.68 -6.20 5.03
CA VAL A 54 -10.82 -6.52 6.45
C VAL A 54 -11.30 -5.31 7.24
N SER A 55 -12.03 -5.52 8.33
CA SER A 55 -12.43 -4.42 9.20
C SER A 55 -11.20 -3.63 9.68
N PRO A 56 -11.25 -2.28 9.79
CA PRO A 56 -10.20 -1.51 10.46
C PRO A 56 -9.94 -1.96 11.89
N ASP A 57 -10.97 -2.52 12.55
CA ASP A 57 -10.92 -3.04 13.91
C ASP A 57 -10.70 -4.56 13.96
N ALA A 58 -10.35 -5.21 12.83
CA ALA A 58 -10.15 -6.66 12.74
C ALA A 58 -9.22 -7.15 13.86
N THR A 59 -9.59 -8.24 14.50
CA THR A 59 -8.74 -8.90 15.49
C THR A 59 -7.53 -9.58 14.82
N ALA A 60 -6.56 -9.99 15.61
CA ALA A 60 -5.41 -10.73 15.10
C ALA A 60 -5.85 -12.04 14.40
N GLU A 61 -6.84 -12.73 14.98
CA GLU A 61 -7.39 -13.96 14.42
C GLU A 61 -8.09 -13.73 13.07
N GLU A 62 -8.82 -12.63 12.94
CA GLU A 62 -9.49 -12.26 11.69
C GLU A 62 -8.47 -11.90 10.60
N LEU A 63 -7.38 -11.22 10.96
CA LEU A 63 -6.29 -10.91 10.04
C LEU A 63 -5.57 -12.19 9.58
N GLU A 64 -5.27 -13.11 10.52
CA GLU A 64 -4.65 -14.41 10.19
C GLU A 64 -5.57 -15.26 9.29
N ALA A 65 -6.88 -15.22 9.49
CA ALA A 65 -7.83 -15.94 8.64
C ALA A 65 -7.96 -15.34 7.23
N ALA A 66 -7.63 -14.06 7.06
CA ALA A 66 -7.73 -13.35 5.79
C ALA A 66 -6.45 -13.41 4.95
N VAL A 67 -5.28 -13.62 5.57
CA VAL A 67 -4.01 -13.76 4.85
C VAL A 67 -3.95 -15.09 4.10
N ARG A 68 -3.34 -15.08 2.91
CA ARG A 68 -3.17 -16.26 2.04
C ARG A 68 -1.69 -16.46 1.73
N PRO A 69 -1.27 -17.67 1.29
CA PRO A 69 0.13 -17.91 0.92
C PRO A 69 0.66 -17.00 -0.20
N ASN A 70 -0.25 -16.48 -1.04
CA ASN A 70 0.06 -15.55 -2.13
C ASN A 70 -0.25 -14.09 -1.78
N THR A 71 -0.46 -13.75 -0.50
CA THR A 71 -0.61 -12.35 -0.08
C THR A 71 0.73 -11.64 -0.17
N ARG A 72 0.75 -10.47 -0.85
CA ARG A 72 1.98 -9.74 -1.17
C ARG A 72 2.15 -8.45 -0.40
N LEU A 73 1.07 -7.85 0.06
CA LEU A 73 1.10 -6.60 0.83
C LEU A 73 -0.18 -6.41 1.64
N VAL A 74 -0.09 -5.51 2.62
CA VAL A 74 -1.24 -4.91 3.30
C VAL A 74 -1.35 -3.46 2.87
N PHE A 75 -2.58 -2.99 2.60
CA PHE A 75 -2.88 -1.60 2.28
C PHE A 75 -3.87 -1.01 3.28
N SER A 76 -3.62 0.21 3.73
CA SER A 76 -4.53 0.95 4.61
C SER A 76 -4.51 2.44 4.31
N GLU A 77 -5.47 3.19 4.86
CA GLU A 77 -5.45 4.66 4.94
C GLU A 77 -5.23 5.09 6.38
N THR A 78 -4.47 6.15 6.60
CA THR A 78 -4.27 6.74 7.94
C THR A 78 -5.60 7.13 8.59
N LEU A 79 -6.50 7.69 7.80
CA LEU A 79 -7.84 8.10 8.18
C LEU A 79 -8.80 7.75 7.06
N THR A 80 -9.76 6.86 7.35
CA THR A 80 -10.68 6.34 6.34
C THR A 80 -11.65 7.41 5.83
N ASN A 81 -12.11 7.26 4.58
CA ASN A 81 -13.05 8.15 3.91
C ASN A 81 -14.26 7.38 3.37
N PRO A 82 -15.50 7.57 3.85
CA PRO A 82 -15.95 8.71 4.68
C PRO A 82 -16.09 8.43 6.19
N THR A 83 -15.71 7.26 6.66
CA THR A 83 -16.05 6.80 8.03
C THR A 83 -15.19 7.42 9.13
N LEU A 84 -14.08 8.09 8.78
CA LEU A 84 -13.17 8.78 9.70
C LEU A 84 -12.58 7.89 10.81
N VAL A 85 -12.44 6.60 10.54
CA VAL A 85 -11.75 5.68 11.44
C VAL A 85 -10.24 5.90 11.31
N VAL A 86 -9.58 6.10 12.44
CA VAL A 86 -8.12 6.22 12.50
C VAL A 86 -7.50 4.82 12.48
N CYS A 87 -6.58 4.60 11.55
CA CYS A 87 -5.87 3.33 11.42
C CYS A 87 -4.84 3.16 12.54
N ASP A 88 -4.85 2.01 13.19
CA ASP A 88 -3.74 1.56 14.02
C ASP A 88 -2.62 1.02 13.10
N ILE A 89 -1.75 1.95 12.65
CA ILE A 89 -0.68 1.64 11.69
C ILE A 89 0.28 0.61 12.26
N GLU A 90 0.64 0.71 13.55
CA GLU A 90 1.59 -0.19 14.20
C GLU A 90 1.07 -1.63 14.24
N LYS A 91 -0.21 -1.81 14.52
CA LYS A 91 -0.89 -3.12 14.46
C LYS A 91 -0.76 -3.76 13.07
N TYR A 92 -1.07 -3.01 12.01
CA TYR A 92 -1.01 -3.52 10.64
C TYR A 92 0.43 -3.72 10.15
N ALA A 93 1.37 -2.87 10.58
CA ALA A 93 2.80 -3.04 10.29
C ALA A 93 3.34 -4.33 10.93
N ASN A 94 3.08 -4.53 12.23
CA ASN A 94 3.50 -5.74 12.94
C ASN A 94 2.90 -7.01 12.33
N PHE A 95 1.63 -6.95 11.90
CA PHE A 95 0.99 -8.05 11.19
C PHE A 95 1.65 -8.32 9.83
N ALA A 96 1.84 -7.29 9.01
CA ALA A 96 2.47 -7.42 7.69
C ALA A 96 3.90 -7.98 7.79
N HIS A 97 4.70 -7.44 8.69
CA HIS A 97 6.09 -7.87 8.89
C HIS A 97 6.19 -9.31 9.44
N LYS A 98 5.26 -9.76 10.27
CA LYS A 98 5.16 -11.16 10.68
C LYS A 98 5.04 -12.13 9.48
N HIS A 99 4.41 -11.68 8.41
CA HIS A 99 4.23 -12.43 7.17
C HIS A 99 5.28 -12.11 6.10
N ASN A 100 6.32 -11.31 6.44
CA ASN A 100 7.36 -10.84 5.52
C ASN A 100 6.79 -10.12 4.28
N ILE A 101 5.73 -9.33 4.46
CA ILE A 101 5.12 -8.49 3.43
C ILE A 101 5.07 -7.03 3.88
N PRO A 102 5.14 -6.05 2.96
CA PRO A 102 5.14 -4.64 3.32
C PRO A 102 3.74 -4.13 3.64
N LEU A 103 3.70 -3.07 4.49
CA LEU A 103 2.53 -2.23 4.69
C LEU A 103 2.64 -0.96 3.84
N ILE A 104 1.61 -0.73 3.01
CA ILE A 104 1.41 0.53 2.28
C ILE A 104 0.32 1.34 3.00
N VAL A 105 0.58 2.62 3.27
CA VAL A 105 -0.39 3.51 3.91
C VAL A 105 -0.65 4.72 3.02
N ASP A 106 -1.90 4.93 2.63
CA ASP A 106 -2.33 6.19 2.03
C ASP A 106 -2.53 7.22 3.14
N ASN A 107 -1.66 8.22 3.16
CA ASN A 107 -1.63 9.28 4.17
C ASN A 107 -2.15 10.61 3.64
N THR A 108 -3.06 10.57 2.66
CA THR A 108 -3.57 11.75 1.97
C THR A 108 -4.19 12.76 2.92
N PHE A 109 -5.05 12.31 3.86
CA PHE A 109 -5.78 13.23 4.73
C PHE A 109 -4.90 13.83 5.84
N ALA A 110 -4.09 13.00 6.49
CA ALA A 110 -3.25 13.48 7.57
C ALA A 110 -2.07 14.31 7.06
N THR A 111 -1.55 14.02 5.87
CA THR A 111 -0.29 14.57 5.35
C THR A 111 0.89 14.29 6.28
N PRO A 112 2.15 14.53 5.86
CA PRO A 112 3.30 14.37 6.76
C PRO A 112 3.32 15.35 7.94
N MET A 113 2.42 16.35 7.94
CA MET A 113 2.32 17.34 9.02
C MET A 113 1.60 16.78 10.25
N LEU A 114 0.56 15.95 10.05
CA LEU A 114 -0.24 15.39 11.15
C LEU A 114 0.13 13.95 11.48
N CYS A 115 0.59 13.17 10.48
CA CYS A 115 1.00 11.79 10.68
C CYS A 115 2.19 11.45 9.77
N ARG A 116 3.16 10.74 10.32
CA ARG A 116 4.29 10.17 9.58
C ARG A 116 4.26 8.65 9.73
N PRO A 117 3.59 7.94 8.82
CA PRO A 117 3.37 6.50 8.96
C PRO A 117 4.64 5.66 9.13
N PHE A 118 5.79 6.14 8.62
CA PHE A 118 7.08 5.46 8.81
C PHE A 118 7.53 5.37 10.28
N GLU A 119 7.07 6.29 11.13
CA GLU A 119 7.36 6.26 12.58
C GLU A 119 6.59 5.14 13.28
N PHE A 120 5.54 4.61 12.63
CA PHE A 120 4.67 3.53 13.12
C PHE A 120 4.85 2.22 12.34
N GLY A 121 5.90 2.12 11.50
CA GLY A 121 6.28 0.88 10.83
C GLY A 121 5.73 0.70 9.41
N ALA A 122 5.08 1.69 8.82
CA ALA A 122 4.75 1.62 7.39
C ALA A 122 6.02 1.54 6.53
N ASP A 123 5.99 0.79 5.44
CA ASP A 123 7.12 0.61 4.53
C ASP A 123 7.04 1.55 3.34
N ILE A 124 5.82 1.74 2.82
CA ILE A 124 5.53 2.63 1.69
C ILE A 124 4.38 3.55 2.09
N VAL A 125 4.49 4.82 1.73
CA VAL A 125 3.43 5.80 1.94
C VAL A 125 3.02 6.40 0.61
N THR A 126 1.71 6.44 0.37
CA THR A 126 1.13 7.11 -0.80
C THR A 126 0.38 8.37 -0.39
N HIS A 127 0.31 9.34 -1.28
CA HIS A 127 -0.53 10.52 -1.11
C HIS A 127 -1.18 10.91 -2.43
N SER A 128 -2.43 11.33 -2.36
CA SER A 128 -2.99 12.22 -3.36
C SER A 128 -2.53 13.65 -3.04
N THR A 129 -1.52 14.15 -3.77
CA THR A 129 -1.05 15.53 -3.58
C THR A 129 -2.10 16.56 -4.00
N THR A 130 -3.11 16.13 -4.77
CA THR A 130 -4.32 16.87 -5.14
C THR A 130 -5.05 17.50 -3.94
N LYS A 131 -4.93 16.88 -2.75
CA LYS A 131 -5.71 17.24 -1.57
C LYS A 131 -4.95 18.27 -0.71
N TYR A 132 -4.71 17.96 0.55
CA TYR A 132 -4.14 18.92 1.48
C TYR A 132 -2.67 19.30 1.22
N MET A 133 -1.92 18.43 0.52
CA MET A 133 -0.52 18.76 0.18
C MET A 133 -0.41 19.90 -0.83
N ASP A 134 -1.32 19.99 -1.82
CA ASP A 134 -1.39 21.12 -2.75
C ASP A 134 -1.80 22.41 -2.03
N GLY A 135 -2.67 22.32 -1.04
CA GLY A 135 -3.13 23.42 -0.22
C GLY A 135 -4.15 24.37 -0.87
N HIS A 136 -4.30 24.32 -2.19
CA HIS A 136 -5.17 25.23 -2.96
C HIS A 136 -6.21 24.51 -3.82
N ALA A 137 -6.18 23.17 -3.88
CA ALA A 137 -7.07 22.34 -4.68
C ALA A 137 -7.12 22.69 -6.18
N VAL A 138 -5.99 23.07 -6.75
CA VAL A 138 -5.88 23.56 -8.14
C VAL A 138 -5.14 22.61 -9.08
N VAL A 139 -4.39 21.63 -8.54
CA VAL A 139 -3.64 20.66 -9.34
C VAL A 139 -3.98 19.24 -8.94
N VAL A 140 -3.81 18.30 -9.87
CA VAL A 140 -3.96 16.88 -9.65
C VAL A 140 -2.59 16.24 -9.63
N GLY A 141 -2.31 15.43 -8.60
CA GLY A 141 -1.05 14.74 -8.49
C GLY A 141 -1.07 13.66 -7.41
N GLY A 142 -0.03 12.88 -7.37
CA GLY A 142 0.22 11.89 -6.34
C GLY A 142 1.70 11.71 -6.08
N VAL A 143 2.03 11.02 -5.01
CA VAL A 143 3.41 10.64 -4.68
C VAL A 143 3.43 9.28 -4.00
N ILE A 144 4.43 8.49 -4.34
CA ILE A 144 4.81 7.27 -3.64
C ILE A 144 6.11 7.56 -2.90
N VAL A 145 6.19 7.23 -1.63
CA VAL A 145 7.40 7.37 -0.81
C VAL A 145 7.74 6.00 -0.24
N ASP A 146 8.94 5.53 -0.55
CA ASP A 146 9.51 4.31 0.03
C ASP A 146 10.38 4.69 1.22
N GLY A 147 10.14 4.06 2.37
CA GLY A 147 10.88 4.25 3.61
C GLY A 147 12.30 3.69 3.58
N GLY A 148 12.60 2.80 2.64
CA GLY A 148 13.92 2.20 2.46
C GLY A 148 14.35 1.28 3.60
N LYS A 149 13.39 0.72 4.36
CA LYS A 149 13.67 -0.13 5.52
C LYS A 149 13.15 -1.56 5.38
N PHE A 150 12.22 -1.80 4.45
CA PHE A 150 11.69 -3.14 4.23
C PHE A 150 12.76 -4.03 3.60
N ASP A 151 12.89 -5.25 4.12
CA ASP A 151 13.82 -6.23 3.59
C ASP A 151 13.21 -6.95 2.37
N TRP A 152 13.51 -6.45 1.18
CA TRP A 152 13.09 -7.05 -0.08
C TRP A 152 13.80 -8.38 -0.39
N THR A 153 14.84 -8.74 0.39
CA THR A 153 15.63 -9.99 0.22
C THR A 153 15.06 -11.16 1.03
N ASN A 154 13.92 -10.99 1.68
CA ASN A 154 13.32 -11.97 2.59
C ASN A 154 12.77 -13.25 1.89
N GLY A 155 12.92 -13.37 0.57
CA GLY A 155 12.52 -14.53 -0.24
C GLY A 155 11.12 -14.44 -0.86
N ASN A 156 10.29 -13.48 -0.47
CA ASN A 156 8.94 -13.30 -1.03
C ASN A 156 8.93 -12.48 -2.33
N PHE A 157 10.03 -11.79 -2.67
CA PHE A 157 10.11 -10.82 -3.76
C PHE A 157 11.28 -11.11 -4.70
N PRO A 158 11.27 -12.26 -5.42
CA PRO A 158 12.37 -12.63 -6.34
C PRO A 158 12.57 -11.59 -7.44
N GLU A 159 11.52 -10.87 -7.83
CA GLU A 159 11.57 -9.80 -8.83
C GLU A 159 12.49 -8.63 -8.46
N PHE A 160 12.83 -8.47 -7.17
CA PHE A 160 13.79 -7.45 -6.72
C PHE A 160 15.20 -8.00 -6.50
N THR A 161 15.35 -9.32 -6.32
CA THR A 161 16.62 -9.98 -5.97
C THR A 161 17.25 -10.75 -7.13
N GLU A 162 16.46 -11.09 -8.15
CA GLU A 162 16.95 -11.73 -9.35
C GLU A 162 17.32 -10.69 -10.42
N PRO A 163 18.32 -11.00 -11.29
CA PRO A 163 18.66 -10.11 -12.39
C PRO A 163 17.49 -9.89 -13.36
N ASP A 164 17.08 -8.65 -13.57
CA ASP A 164 16.01 -8.29 -14.50
C ASP A 164 16.52 -8.39 -15.95
N PRO A 165 16.04 -9.36 -16.75
CA PRO A 165 16.50 -9.53 -18.14
C PRO A 165 16.04 -8.38 -19.04
N THR A 166 15.01 -7.62 -18.64
CA THR A 166 14.49 -6.50 -19.40
C THR A 166 15.23 -5.20 -19.14
N TYR A 167 16.05 -5.16 -18.06
CA TYR A 167 16.83 -3.99 -17.70
C TYR A 167 18.31 -4.33 -17.42
N HIS A 168 18.95 -4.91 -18.43
CA HIS A 168 20.40 -5.19 -18.44
C HIS A 168 20.91 -6.10 -17.29
N GLY A 169 20.04 -6.90 -16.68
CA GLY A 169 20.40 -7.77 -15.57
C GLY A 169 20.55 -7.03 -14.23
N THR A 170 19.92 -5.87 -14.09
CA THR A 170 19.93 -5.11 -12.84
C THR A 170 19.22 -5.89 -11.72
N VAL A 171 19.81 -5.89 -10.53
CA VAL A 171 19.21 -6.34 -9.28
C VAL A 171 18.81 -5.11 -8.49
N TYR A 172 17.57 -5.05 -8.01
CA TYR A 172 17.00 -3.84 -7.40
C TYR A 172 17.13 -3.80 -5.87
N ALA A 173 17.33 -4.94 -5.19
CA ALA A 173 17.50 -5.05 -3.74
C ALA A 173 18.94 -5.39 -3.36
#